data_77dcafb836596a4533eef978e0f4aba8
#
_entry.id   77dcafb836596a4533eef978e0f4aba8
#
_cell.length_a   1.000
_cell.length_b   1.000
_cell.length_c   1.000
_cell.angle_alpha   90.00
_cell.angle_beta   90.00
_cell.angle_gamma   90.00
#
_symmetry.space_group_name_H-M   'P 1'
#
loop_
_entity.id
_entity.type
_entity.pdbx_description
1 polymer ?
#
loop_
_entity_poly.entity_id
_entity_poly.type
_entity_poly.pdbx_seq_one_letter_code
_entity_poly.pdbx_strand_id
1 'polypeptide(L)'
;MSARRREIAFSAKASAQFVKGGSVLRVTRLLLTFAFAFAFIALCLPIANAEKTPDPPSGPVPTQVITGKKAFVSYGESDADPGAPNLTYNEFYALMKSWGKYELSTGPADADLIFEIRYISGITDAQLRLSIVDPKTHVVLWPFVQHVQGSGREKGRRKNFDSSMSDLVDDVKRVTTAAP
;
A
#
# COMPACT_ATOMS: atom_id res chain seq x y z
N MET A 1 -8.46 67.31 14.27
CA MET A 1 -7.28 67.88 13.61
C MET A 1 -6.95 66.97 12.45
N SER A 2 -7.39 67.43 11.29
CA SER A 2 -6.69 67.93 10.10
C SER A 2 -6.01 66.80 9.33
N ALA A 3 -6.64 66.32 8.30
CA ALA A 3 -6.62 66.74 6.89
C ALA A 3 -5.31 66.38 6.18
N ARG A 4 -5.40 65.53 5.15
CA ARG A 4 -4.99 65.85 3.76
C ARG A 4 -5.35 64.75 2.77
N ARG A 5 -6.40 64.96 2.02
CA ARG A 5 -6.59 64.36 0.67
C ARG A 5 -5.45 64.84 -0.23
N ARG A 6 -4.94 63.93 -1.05
CA ARG A 6 -4.30 64.28 -2.32
C ARG A 6 -4.91 63.44 -3.42
N GLU A 7 -5.78 64.09 -4.17
CA GLU A 7 -6.14 63.68 -5.53
C GLU A 7 -4.89 63.76 -6.41
N ILE A 8 -4.68 62.74 -7.18
CA ILE A 8 -3.85 62.87 -8.40
C ILE A 8 -4.67 62.31 -9.54
N ALA A 9 -5.25 63.21 -10.26
CA ALA A 9 -5.76 62.99 -11.62
C ALA A 9 -4.59 62.73 -12.56
N PHE A 10 -4.66 61.67 -13.32
CA PHE A 10 -3.76 61.47 -14.45
C PHE A 10 -4.55 61.11 -15.71
N SER A 11 -4.52 62.11 -16.55
CA SER A 11 -4.86 62.27 -17.93
C SER A 11 -4.78 61.03 -18.81
N ALA A 12 -5.89 60.76 -19.48
CA ALA A 12 -5.97 59.92 -20.63
C ALA A 12 -5.18 60.52 -21.83
N LYS A 13 -4.28 59.77 -22.42
CA LYS A 13 -3.79 60.05 -23.76
C LYS A 13 -3.82 58.72 -24.55
N ALA A 14 -4.81 58.65 -25.39
CA ALA A 14 -4.94 57.65 -26.43
C ALA A 14 -3.73 57.77 -27.40
N SER A 15 -3.05 56.65 -27.61
CA SER A 15 -2.17 56.47 -28.75
C SER A 15 -2.50 55.14 -29.40
N ALA A 16 -3.29 55.22 -30.44
CA ALA A 16 -3.46 54.15 -31.39
C ALA A 16 -2.13 53.90 -32.10
N GLN A 17 -1.51 52.77 -31.84
CA GLN A 17 -0.44 52.24 -32.70
C GLN A 17 -0.91 50.95 -33.34
N PHE A 18 -1.04 51.06 -34.62
CA PHE A 18 -1.22 50.08 -35.66
C PHE A 18 -0.08 49.06 -35.59
N VAL A 19 -0.36 47.88 -35.11
CA VAL A 19 0.60 46.76 -35.13
C VAL A 19 0.29 45.88 -36.30
N LYS A 20 1.14 46.06 -37.32
CA LYS A 20 1.30 45.30 -38.55
C LYS A 20 1.44 43.79 -38.30
N GLY A 21 0.72 43.01 -39.11
CA GLY A 21 0.71 41.55 -39.20
C GLY A 21 2.08 40.85 -39.22
N GLY A 22 2.49 40.38 -38.09
CA GLY A 22 3.71 39.54 -37.96
C GLY A 22 3.62 38.44 -36.86
N SER A 23 2.53 38.43 -36.10
CA SER A 23 2.46 37.58 -34.90
C SER A 23 1.81 36.20 -35.09
N VAL A 24 1.02 36.00 -36.14
CA VAL A 24 0.26 34.74 -36.33
C VAL A 24 1.19 33.57 -36.67
N LEU A 25 2.26 33.78 -37.45
CA LEU A 25 3.19 32.70 -37.79
C LEU A 25 4.08 32.24 -36.61
N ARG A 26 4.34 33.11 -35.64
CA ARG A 26 5.13 32.76 -34.45
C ARG A 26 4.32 31.99 -33.44
N VAL A 27 3.04 32.30 -33.28
CA VAL A 27 2.14 31.60 -32.36
C VAL A 27 1.86 30.17 -32.84
N THR A 28 1.67 29.98 -34.17
CA THR A 28 1.44 28.64 -34.74
C THR A 28 2.66 27.72 -34.60
N ARG A 29 3.88 28.27 -34.74
CA ARG A 29 5.10 27.49 -34.50
C ARG A 29 5.30 27.14 -33.05
N LEU A 30 4.94 28.02 -32.11
CA LEU A 30 5.02 27.76 -30.67
C LEU A 30 4.02 26.68 -30.22
N LEU A 31 2.81 26.70 -30.78
CA LEU A 31 1.79 25.67 -30.48
C LEU A 31 2.17 24.31 -31.05
N LEU A 32 2.82 24.24 -32.22
CA LEU A 32 3.27 22.98 -32.81
C LEU A 32 4.41 22.34 -31.98
N THR A 33 5.34 23.15 -31.46
CA THR A 33 6.43 22.63 -30.60
C THR A 33 5.92 22.14 -29.25
N PHE A 34 4.90 22.80 -28.67
CA PHE A 34 4.27 22.33 -27.44
C PHE A 34 3.48 21.02 -27.63
N ALA A 35 2.78 20.87 -28.76
CA ALA A 35 2.05 19.64 -29.09
C ALA A 35 3.00 18.45 -29.27
N PHE A 36 4.17 18.65 -29.89
CA PHE A 36 5.17 17.59 -30.06
C PHE A 36 5.85 17.20 -28.76
N ALA A 37 6.12 18.15 -27.84
CA ALA A 37 6.69 17.89 -26.52
C ALA A 37 5.71 17.09 -25.63
N PHE A 38 4.41 17.37 -25.72
CA PHE A 38 3.38 16.63 -24.95
C PHE A 38 3.19 15.20 -25.47
N ALA A 39 3.29 14.98 -26.79
CA ALA A 39 3.22 13.63 -27.37
C ALA A 39 4.41 12.76 -26.97
N PHE A 40 5.60 13.35 -26.79
CA PHE A 40 6.80 12.60 -26.37
C PHE A 40 6.76 12.21 -24.88
N ILE A 41 6.17 13.03 -24.02
CA ILE A 41 6.00 12.73 -22.59
C ILE A 41 5.00 11.58 -22.38
N ALA A 42 3.96 11.48 -23.21
CA ALA A 42 2.98 10.40 -23.13
C ALA A 42 3.56 9.03 -23.54
N LEU A 43 4.63 9.00 -24.35
CA LEU A 43 5.27 7.75 -24.80
C LEU A 43 6.30 7.20 -23.79
N CYS A 44 6.73 8.02 -22.80
CA CYS A 44 7.71 7.66 -21.78
C CYS A 44 7.10 7.34 -20.43
N LEU A 45 5.78 7.08 -20.34
CA LEU A 45 5.20 6.54 -19.11
C LEU A 45 5.78 5.13 -18.95
N PRO A 46 6.60 4.89 -17.91
CA PRO A 46 6.97 3.51 -17.59
C PRO A 46 5.67 2.77 -17.32
N ILE A 47 5.43 1.70 -18.07
CA ILE A 47 4.43 0.72 -17.69
C ILE A 47 4.92 0.22 -16.33
N ALA A 48 4.33 0.75 -15.26
CA ALA A 48 4.54 0.20 -13.93
C ALA A 48 4.04 -1.24 -14.02
N ASN A 49 4.95 -2.18 -14.27
CA ASN A 49 4.70 -3.57 -14.01
C ASN A 49 4.44 -3.62 -12.50
N ALA A 50 3.16 -3.65 -12.11
CA ALA A 50 2.79 -4.01 -10.77
C ALA A 50 3.43 -5.39 -10.55
N GLU A 51 4.46 -5.45 -9.70
CA GLU A 51 5.11 -6.70 -9.32
C GLU A 51 4.01 -7.61 -8.78
N LYS A 52 3.69 -8.64 -9.56
CA LYS A 52 2.60 -9.56 -9.24
C LYS A 52 2.99 -10.23 -7.93
N THR A 53 2.18 -10.02 -6.88
CA THR A 53 2.32 -10.78 -5.64
C THR A 53 2.46 -12.26 -6.00
N PRO A 54 3.44 -12.99 -5.44
CA PRO A 54 3.59 -14.41 -5.72
C PRO A 54 2.25 -15.11 -5.54
N ASP A 55 1.82 -15.87 -6.54
CA ASP A 55 0.58 -16.65 -6.41
C ASP A 55 0.72 -17.57 -5.18
N PRO A 56 -0.31 -17.70 -4.35
CA PRO A 56 -0.26 -18.60 -3.20
C PRO A 56 0.07 -20.02 -3.69
N PRO A 57 0.69 -20.86 -2.85
CA PRO A 57 1.02 -22.23 -3.24
C PRO A 57 -0.18 -22.93 -3.88
N SER A 58 0.01 -23.52 -5.05
CA SER A 58 -1.06 -24.17 -5.82
C SER A 58 -1.35 -25.61 -5.37
N GLY A 59 -0.83 -26.01 -4.21
CA GLY A 59 -1.04 -27.34 -3.65
C GLY A 59 -2.43 -27.49 -2.98
N PRO A 60 -2.89 -28.72 -2.70
CA PRO A 60 -4.10 -28.95 -1.95
C PRO A 60 -3.95 -28.37 -0.54
N VAL A 61 -4.95 -27.63 -0.08
CA VAL A 61 -4.95 -27.06 1.27
C VAL A 61 -5.11 -28.19 2.29
N PRO A 62 -4.24 -28.30 3.31
CA PRO A 62 -4.37 -29.31 4.33
C PRO A 62 -5.72 -29.18 5.05
N THR A 63 -6.41 -30.30 5.26
CA THR A 63 -7.74 -30.35 5.89
C THR A 63 -7.75 -29.66 7.26
N GLN A 64 -6.68 -29.75 8.02
CA GLN A 64 -6.51 -29.12 9.33
C GLN A 64 -6.66 -27.59 9.25
N VAL A 65 -6.15 -26.95 8.17
CA VAL A 65 -6.29 -25.50 7.94
C VAL A 65 -7.75 -25.11 7.76
N ILE A 66 -8.54 -25.95 7.12
CA ILE A 66 -9.95 -25.70 6.84
C ILE A 66 -10.83 -25.99 8.07
N THR A 67 -10.55 -27.08 8.78
CA THR A 67 -11.42 -27.62 9.85
C THR A 67 -11.05 -27.15 11.26
N GLY A 68 -9.86 -26.60 11.45
CA GLY A 68 -9.41 -26.06 12.74
C GLY A 68 -10.38 -25.00 13.27
N LYS A 69 -10.61 -25.01 14.59
CA LYS A 69 -11.52 -24.08 15.27
C LYS A 69 -10.78 -23.11 16.19
N LYS A 70 -9.70 -23.57 16.80
CA LYS A 70 -8.90 -22.79 17.75
C LYS A 70 -7.57 -22.40 17.11
N ALA A 71 -7.18 -21.15 17.27
CA ALA A 71 -5.93 -20.66 16.73
C ALA A 71 -5.13 -19.87 17.78
N PHE A 72 -3.83 -20.08 17.82
CA PHE A 72 -2.90 -19.27 18.57
C PHE A 72 -2.15 -18.36 17.63
N VAL A 73 -2.10 -17.06 17.92
CA VAL A 73 -1.31 -16.10 17.16
C VAL A 73 0.04 -15.95 17.85
N SER A 74 1.10 -16.27 17.12
CA SER A 74 2.48 -16.14 17.56
C SER A 74 3.17 -15.03 16.76
N TYR A 75 4.03 -14.26 17.44
CA TYR A 75 4.91 -13.31 16.81
C TYR A 75 6.28 -13.95 16.66
N GLY A 76 6.67 -14.22 15.43
CA GLY A 76 7.98 -14.75 15.12
C GLY A 76 9.07 -13.68 15.26
N GLU A 77 10.32 -14.11 15.24
CA GLU A 77 11.45 -13.19 15.20
C GLU A 77 11.33 -12.29 13.97
N SER A 78 11.24 -10.99 14.21
CA SER A 78 10.97 -9.96 13.23
C SER A 78 12.02 -8.88 13.31
N ASP A 79 12.25 -8.21 12.21
CA ASP A 79 12.92 -6.92 12.21
C ASP A 79 12.05 -5.86 12.93
N ALA A 80 12.60 -4.66 13.11
CA ALA A 80 11.86 -3.58 13.76
C ALA A 80 10.53 -3.30 13.03
N ASP A 81 9.44 -3.35 13.76
CA ASP A 81 8.11 -3.01 13.26
C ASP A 81 8.06 -1.58 12.71
N PRO A 82 7.29 -1.31 11.65
CA PRO A 82 7.16 0.02 11.07
C PRO A 82 6.39 0.97 12.00
N GLY A 83 7.08 1.59 12.94
CA GLY A 83 6.56 2.72 13.71
C GLY A 83 6.13 2.45 15.15
N ALA A 84 5.85 1.22 15.57
CA ALA A 84 5.51 0.91 16.96
C ALA A 84 5.87 -0.54 17.31
N PRO A 85 6.34 -0.81 18.54
CA PRO A 85 6.60 -2.17 18.99
C PRO A 85 5.35 -3.05 18.88
N ASN A 86 5.51 -4.27 18.41
CA ASN A 86 4.45 -5.27 18.24
C ASN A 86 3.28 -4.85 17.33
N LEU A 87 3.47 -3.86 16.47
CA LEU A 87 2.43 -3.39 15.56
C LEU A 87 1.88 -4.53 14.70
N THR A 88 2.77 -5.30 14.08
CA THR A 88 2.43 -6.43 13.22
C THR A 88 1.55 -7.46 13.94
N TYR A 89 1.94 -7.84 15.15
CA TYR A 89 1.14 -8.75 15.97
C TYR A 89 -0.24 -8.18 16.31
N ASN A 90 -0.28 -6.95 16.81
CA ASN A 90 -1.52 -6.33 17.27
C ASN A 90 -2.54 -6.16 16.16
N GLU A 91 -2.10 -5.70 14.98
CA GLU A 91 -2.99 -5.53 13.82
C GLU A 91 -3.49 -6.88 13.30
N PHE A 92 -2.61 -7.86 13.13
CA PHE A 92 -3.02 -9.19 12.71
C PHE A 92 -4.00 -9.83 13.70
N TYR A 93 -3.70 -9.77 15.00
CA TYR A 93 -4.58 -10.29 16.05
C TYR A 93 -5.96 -9.62 16.01
N ALA A 94 -6.02 -8.29 15.86
CA ALA A 94 -7.26 -7.55 15.80
C ALA A 94 -8.11 -7.96 14.58
N LEU A 95 -7.50 -8.12 13.41
CA LEU A 95 -8.18 -8.56 12.20
C LEU A 95 -8.70 -9.99 12.31
N MET A 96 -7.90 -10.92 12.85
CA MET A 96 -8.30 -12.30 13.08
C MET A 96 -9.45 -12.40 14.08
N LYS A 97 -9.40 -11.62 15.16
CA LYS A 97 -10.48 -11.52 16.14
C LYS A 97 -11.77 -10.96 15.56
N SER A 98 -11.66 -9.92 14.72
CA SER A 98 -12.80 -9.33 14.02
C SER A 98 -13.43 -10.29 13.02
N TRP A 99 -12.63 -11.11 12.34
CA TRP A 99 -13.14 -12.13 11.43
C TRP A 99 -13.96 -13.23 12.15
N GLY A 100 -13.51 -13.67 13.34
CA GLY A 100 -14.28 -14.57 14.19
C GLY A 100 -14.41 -16.02 13.72
N LYS A 101 -13.65 -16.44 12.69
CA LYS A 101 -13.65 -17.84 12.24
C LYS A 101 -13.02 -18.77 13.27
N TYR A 102 -11.94 -18.30 13.92
CA TYR A 102 -11.20 -19.06 14.92
C TYR A 102 -11.41 -18.46 16.31
N GLU A 103 -11.58 -19.33 17.29
CA GLU A 103 -11.43 -18.96 18.70
C GLU A 103 -9.95 -18.75 18.98
N LEU A 104 -9.55 -17.52 19.35
CA LEU A 104 -8.16 -17.21 19.63
C LEU A 104 -7.78 -17.68 21.02
N SER A 105 -6.87 -18.66 21.08
CA SER A 105 -6.35 -19.21 22.34
C SER A 105 -5.22 -18.35 22.93
N THR A 106 -4.99 -18.47 24.23
CA THR A 106 -3.91 -17.77 24.93
C THR A 106 -2.57 -18.49 24.89
N GLY A 107 -2.57 -19.74 24.42
CA GLY A 107 -1.36 -20.55 24.33
C GLY A 107 -1.43 -21.58 23.21
N PRO A 108 -0.27 -22.03 22.72
CA PRO A 108 -0.21 -22.97 21.59
C PRO A 108 -0.73 -24.37 21.94
N ALA A 109 -0.71 -24.76 23.20
CA ALA A 109 -1.15 -26.09 23.64
C ALA A 109 -2.66 -26.35 23.44
N ASP A 110 -3.46 -25.28 23.46
CA ASP A 110 -4.91 -25.34 23.33
C ASP A 110 -5.39 -25.01 21.90
N ALA A 111 -4.46 -24.85 20.97
CA ALA A 111 -4.76 -24.45 19.61
C ALA A 111 -4.74 -25.66 18.65
N ASP A 112 -5.59 -25.62 17.63
CA ASP A 112 -5.55 -26.52 16.48
C ASP A 112 -4.53 -26.06 15.44
N LEU A 113 -4.28 -24.73 15.39
CA LEU A 113 -3.37 -24.07 14.45
C LEU A 113 -2.58 -22.97 15.16
N ILE A 114 -1.34 -22.77 14.74
CA ILE A 114 -0.54 -21.60 15.10
C ILE A 114 -0.42 -20.72 13.87
N PHE A 115 -0.77 -19.43 14.01
CA PHE A 115 -0.53 -18.39 13.03
C PHE A 115 0.72 -17.61 13.44
N GLU A 116 1.86 -17.92 12.85
CA GLU A 116 3.12 -17.23 13.12
C GLU A 116 3.30 -16.09 12.14
N ILE A 117 3.12 -14.85 12.62
CA ILE A 117 3.28 -13.62 11.82
C ILE A 117 4.66 -13.00 12.05
N ARG A 118 5.28 -12.50 10.98
CA ARG A 118 6.57 -11.79 11.02
C ARG A 118 6.54 -10.59 10.09
N TYR A 119 7.26 -9.56 10.48
CA TYR A 119 7.59 -8.44 9.59
C TYR A 119 9.09 -8.49 9.27
N ILE A 120 9.44 -8.46 8.00
CA ILE A 120 10.82 -8.45 7.54
C ILE A 120 11.06 -7.14 6.82
N SER A 121 11.93 -6.29 7.39
CA SER A 121 12.31 -5.04 6.76
C SER A 121 13.38 -5.29 5.70
N GLY A 122 13.20 -4.70 4.53
CA GLY A 122 14.20 -4.68 3.46
C GLY A 122 14.56 -3.24 3.10
N ILE A 123 15.70 -3.03 2.47
CA ILE A 123 16.14 -1.69 2.05
C ILE A 123 15.17 -1.12 1.00
N THR A 124 14.69 -1.95 0.10
CA THR A 124 13.78 -1.57 -0.98
C THR A 124 12.40 -2.20 -0.84
N ASP A 125 12.28 -3.29 -0.10
CA ASP A 125 11.09 -4.12 -0.07
C ASP A 125 10.92 -4.76 1.31
N ALA A 126 9.84 -4.40 1.98
CA ALA A 126 9.46 -4.98 3.25
C ALA A 126 8.37 -6.05 3.02
N GLN A 127 8.31 -7.06 3.87
CA GLN A 127 7.38 -8.18 3.72
C GLN A 127 6.69 -8.52 5.03
N LEU A 128 5.40 -8.79 4.94
CA LEU A 128 4.65 -9.52 5.95
C LEU A 128 4.69 -11.00 5.58
N ARG A 129 5.17 -11.84 6.47
CA ARG A 129 5.16 -13.29 6.32
C ARG A 129 4.30 -13.92 7.38
N LEU A 130 3.42 -14.79 6.95
CA LEU A 130 2.56 -15.57 7.84
C LEU A 130 2.75 -17.04 7.54
N SER A 131 2.96 -17.85 8.57
CA SER A 131 2.98 -19.31 8.46
C SER A 131 1.86 -19.89 9.31
N ILE A 132 1.03 -20.74 8.72
CA ILE A 132 0.12 -21.60 9.47
C ILE A 132 0.90 -22.87 9.84
N VAL A 133 1.03 -23.16 11.12
CA VAL A 133 1.85 -24.24 11.67
C VAL A 133 0.98 -25.20 12.46
N ASP A 134 1.25 -26.49 12.34
CA ASP A 134 0.66 -27.51 13.21
C ASP A 134 1.30 -27.45 14.60
N PRO A 135 0.53 -27.22 15.69
CA PRO A 135 1.08 -27.11 17.03
C PRO A 135 1.74 -28.39 17.56
N LYS A 136 1.40 -29.56 17.00
CA LYS A 136 1.91 -30.86 17.46
C LYS A 136 3.23 -31.24 16.79
N THR A 137 3.33 -31.00 15.50
CA THR A 137 4.48 -31.44 14.69
C THR A 137 5.43 -30.29 14.39
N HIS A 138 5.02 -29.03 14.59
CA HIS A 138 5.73 -27.81 14.20
C HIS A 138 6.02 -27.72 12.70
N VAL A 139 5.25 -28.44 11.89
CA VAL A 139 5.36 -28.39 10.44
C VAL A 139 4.56 -27.21 9.92
N VAL A 140 5.14 -26.44 9.00
CA VAL A 140 4.43 -25.39 8.27
C VAL A 140 3.42 -26.03 7.33
N LEU A 141 2.14 -25.78 7.58
CA LEU A 141 1.04 -26.27 6.77
C LEU A 141 0.79 -25.39 5.55
N TRP A 142 0.91 -24.06 5.73
CA TRP A 142 0.65 -23.10 4.65
C TRP A 142 1.38 -21.79 4.90
N PRO A 143 2.19 -21.31 3.96
CA PRO A 143 2.86 -20.01 4.04
C PRO A 143 2.12 -18.95 3.23
N PHE A 144 2.21 -17.70 3.69
CA PHE A 144 1.77 -16.50 2.97
C PHE A 144 2.87 -15.45 3.00
N VAL A 145 2.95 -14.65 1.94
CA VAL A 145 3.89 -13.53 1.83
C VAL A 145 3.16 -12.36 1.18
N GLN A 146 3.18 -11.21 1.83
CA GLN A 146 2.67 -9.95 1.28
C GLN A 146 3.77 -8.90 1.27
N HIS A 147 3.94 -8.23 0.13
CA HIS A 147 4.88 -7.13 -0.01
C HIS A 147 4.30 -5.84 0.55
N VAL A 148 5.08 -5.13 1.34
CA VAL A 148 4.72 -3.82 1.89
C VAL A 148 5.45 -2.74 1.11
N GLN A 149 4.72 -2.00 0.29
CA GLN A 149 5.31 -0.94 -0.52
C GLN A 149 5.96 0.13 0.35
N GLY A 150 7.20 0.48 0.01
CA GLY A 150 7.90 1.58 0.64
C GLY A 150 7.23 2.93 0.38
N SER A 151 7.39 3.87 1.30
CA SER A 151 6.98 5.27 1.14
C SER A 151 7.96 6.18 1.87
N GLY A 152 8.32 7.29 1.24
CA GLY A 152 9.18 8.30 1.86
C GLY A 152 8.54 9.05 3.04
N ARG A 153 7.22 8.92 3.24
CA ARG A 153 6.48 9.59 4.32
C ARG A 153 5.93 8.57 5.30
N GLU A 154 5.99 8.85 6.59
CA GLU A 154 5.48 7.96 7.65
C GLU A 154 4.01 7.57 7.46
N LYS A 155 3.14 8.56 7.19
CA LYS A 155 1.72 8.31 6.91
C LYS A 155 1.51 7.36 5.71
N GLY A 156 2.36 7.47 4.68
CA GLY A 156 2.32 6.58 3.52
C GLY A 156 2.76 5.17 3.88
N ARG A 157 3.83 5.01 4.66
CA ARG A 157 4.31 3.71 5.15
C ARG A 157 3.23 3.01 5.98
N ARG A 158 2.59 3.73 6.92
CA ARG A 158 1.51 3.18 7.74
C ARG A 158 0.34 2.71 6.87
N LYS A 159 -0.13 3.54 5.93
CA LYS A 159 -1.22 3.17 5.01
C LYS A 159 -0.89 1.92 4.20
N ASN A 160 0.33 1.83 3.66
CA ASN A 160 0.76 0.68 2.86
C ASN A 160 0.84 -0.59 3.71
N PHE A 161 1.34 -0.48 4.94
CA PHE A 161 1.34 -1.58 5.89
C PHE A 161 -0.07 -2.07 6.21
N ASP A 162 -1.00 -1.17 6.54
CA ASP A 162 -2.39 -1.50 6.85
C ASP A 162 -3.09 -2.19 5.67
N SER A 163 -2.83 -1.71 4.44
CA SER A 163 -3.35 -2.34 3.22
C SER A 163 -2.80 -3.75 3.05
N SER A 164 -1.48 -3.93 3.13
CA SER A 164 -0.84 -5.25 2.97
C SER A 164 -1.26 -6.23 4.07
N MET A 165 -1.51 -5.76 5.29
CA MET A 165 -2.03 -6.59 6.38
C MET A 165 -3.47 -7.05 6.09
N SER A 166 -4.31 -6.18 5.56
CA SER A 166 -5.67 -6.54 5.17
C SER A 166 -5.66 -7.56 4.02
N ASP A 167 -4.81 -7.36 3.01
CA ASP A 167 -4.67 -8.28 1.87
C ASP A 167 -4.18 -9.66 2.34
N LEU A 168 -3.22 -9.70 3.30
CA LEU A 168 -2.74 -10.94 3.90
C LEU A 168 -3.88 -11.71 4.58
N VAL A 169 -4.70 -11.02 5.38
CA VAL A 169 -5.84 -11.67 6.06
C VAL A 169 -6.90 -12.13 5.07
N ASP A 170 -7.12 -11.41 3.98
CA ASP A 170 -8.06 -11.84 2.93
C ASP A 170 -7.54 -13.06 2.17
N ASP A 171 -6.23 -13.20 1.99
CA ASP A 171 -5.63 -14.43 1.47
C ASP A 171 -5.85 -15.62 2.42
N VAL A 172 -5.69 -15.42 3.72
CA VAL A 172 -5.99 -16.44 4.74
C VAL A 172 -7.46 -16.87 4.66
N LYS A 173 -8.39 -15.91 4.58
CA LYS A 173 -9.83 -16.19 4.44
C LYS A 173 -10.10 -17.04 3.20
N ARG A 174 -9.51 -16.68 2.06
CA ARG A 174 -9.70 -17.37 0.79
C ARG A 174 -9.25 -18.83 0.86
N VAL A 175 -8.04 -19.06 1.39
CA VAL A 175 -7.48 -20.42 1.52
C VAL A 175 -8.29 -21.27 2.50
N THR A 176 -8.69 -20.69 3.62
CA THR A 176 -9.38 -21.44 4.68
C THR A 176 -10.87 -21.65 4.42
N THR A 177 -11.46 -20.96 3.43
CA THR A 177 -12.85 -21.15 2.99
C THR A 177 -12.95 -21.90 1.67
N ALA A 178 -11.82 -22.18 1.01
CA ALA A 178 -11.81 -23.01 -0.18
C ALA A 178 -12.43 -24.37 0.16
N ALA A 179 -13.38 -24.81 -0.65
CA ALA A 179 -13.93 -26.15 -0.51
C ALA A 179 -12.84 -27.19 -0.81
N PRO A 180 -12.79 -28.30 -0.06
CA PRO A 180 -11.85 -29.38 -0.31
C PRO A 180 -12.06 -30.03 -1.67
#